data_d85ec8ca7b51f609441e204cb1910169
#
_entry.id   d85ec8ca7b51f609441e204cb1910169
#
_cell.length_a   1.000
_cell.length_b   1.000
_cell.length_c   1.000
_cell.angle_alpha   90.00
_cell.angle_beta   90.00
_cell.angle_gamma   90.00
#
_symmetry.space_group_name_H-M   'P 1'
#
loop_
_entity.id
_entity.type
_entity.pdbx_description
1 polymer ?
#
loop_
_entity_poly.entity_id
_entity_poly.type
_entity_poly.pdbx_seq_one_letter_code
_entity_poly.pdbx_strand_id
1 'polypeptide(L)'
;ALHRSAPVPIIFEAMAADTDGYFSSDRQRIAIRQGMSEVQTVSATVHEIAHSKLHDPKKYEAMQLWKVILESEGGTKHDFKLDFATEAEAGQFAADMDWRYVDENQFEWRLAVEEDLTAEKQAVKNRYTEEVEAESISYAVCQYFGIQTGENSFGYIASWSQGKELKELRASLETINKTSGTL
;
A
#
# COMPACT_ATOMS: atom_id res chain seq x y z
N ALA A 1 12.72 17.45 -10.92
CA ALA A 1 12.40 16.03 -11.13
C ALA A 1 11.40 15.56 -10.08
N LEU A 2 11.66 15.64 -8.79
CA LEU A 2 10.81 15.09 -7.70
C LEU A 2 9.36 15.57 -7.72
N HIS A 3 9.09 16.86 -8.01
CA HIS A 3 7.70 17.36 -8.14
C HIS A 3 6.86 16.65 -9.21
N ARG A 4 7.48 16.04 -10.22
CA ARG A 4 6.75 15.29 -11.26
C ARG A 4 6.48 13.86 -10.85
N SER A 5 7.28 13.32 -9.95
CA SER A 5 7.12 11.95 -9.43
C SER A 5 6.17 11.88 -8.24
N ALA A 6 5.92 13.02 -7.58
CA ALA A 6 4.99 13.09 -6.46
C ALA A 6 3.54 13.00 -6.93
N PRO A 7 2.71 12.12 -6.33
CA PRO A 7 1.29 12.01 -6.68
C PRO A 7 0.45 13.15 -6.12
N VAL A 8 1.01 13.94 -5.19
CA VAL A 8 0.36 15.07 -4.52
C VAL A 8 1.27 16.29 -4.46
N PRO A 9 0.75 17.50 -4.25
CA PRO A 9 1.57 18.72 -4.13
C PRO A 9 2.58 18.64 -2.99
N ILE A 10 3.79 19.18 -3.23
CA ILE A 10 4.83 19.35 -2.23
C ILE A 10 4.88 20.83 -1.83
N ILE A 11 4.80 21.10 -0.54
CA ILE A 11 4.93 22.43 0.03
C ILE A 11 6.10 22.49 1.00
N PHE A 12 6.58 23.69 1.29
CA PHE A 12 7.60 23.93 2.29
C PHE A 12 7.04 24.79 3.41
N GLU A 13 7.17 24.34 4.65
CA GLU A 13 6.67 25.06 5.81
C GLU A 13 7.64 24.97 7.01
N ALA A 14 7.48 25.88 7.98
CA ALA A 14 8.25 25.82 9.22
C ALA A 14 7.77 24.65 10.08
N MET A 15 8.70 23.83 10.56
CA MET A 15 8.44 22.68 11.43
C MET A 15 9.45 22.63 12.58
N ALA A 16 9.16 21.82 13.59
CA ALA A 16 10.09 21.51 14.65
C ALA A 16 11.37 20.85 14.09
N ALA A 17 12.49 21.00 14.78
CA ALA A 17 13.79 20.55 14.29
C ALA A 17 13.91 19.02 14.18
N ASP A 18 13.05 18.28 14.85
CA ASP A 18 12.97 16.82 14.85
C ASP A 18 12.03 16.25 13.77
N THR A 19 11.40 17.11 12.98
CA THR A 19 10.48 16.73 11.91
C THR A 19 10.98 17.25 10.58
N ASP A 20 11.41 16.39 9.67
CA ASP A 20 11.93 16.78 8.36
C ASP A 20 10.82 16.93 7.30
N GLY A 21 9.73 16.22 7.45
CA GLY A 21 8.58 16.29 6.57
C GLY A 21 7.43 15.41 7.05
N TYR A 22 6.32 15.46 6.34
CA TYR A 22 5.21 14.53 6.51
C TYR A 22 4.33 14.48 5.27
N PHE A 23 3.75 13.32 5.02
CA PHE A 23 2.62 13.15 4.11
C PHE A 23 1.31 13.28 4.88
N SER A 24 0.39 14.11 4.40
CA SER A 24 -0.96 14.24 4.95
C SER A 24 -1.98 13.62 3.99
N SER A 25 -2.52 12.47 4.35
CA SER A 25 -3.60 11.82 3.60
C SER A 25 -4.87 12.67 3.56
N ASP A 26 -5.25 13.31 4.67
CA ASP A 26 -6.43 14.17 4.73
C ASP A 26 -6.36 15.35 3.79
N ARG A 27 -5.20 16.02 3.75
CA ARG A 27 -4.97 17.20 2.92
C ARG A 27 -4.43 16.88 1.54
N GLN A 28 -4.12 15.63 1.27
CA GLN A 28 -3.51 15.16 0.02
C GLN A 28 -2.32 16.01 -0.41
N ARG A 29 -1.36 16.18 0.51
CA ARG A 29 -0.14 16.96 0.28
C ARG A 29 1.04 16.41 1.05
N ILE A 30 2.23 16.69 0.55
CA ILE A 30 3.51 16.51 1.24
C ILE A 30 3.97 17.85 1.76
N ALA A 31 4.39 17.92 3.02
CA ALA A 31 5.02 19.10 3.61
C ALA A 31 6.47 18.78 4.00
N ILE A 32 7.39 19.65 3.63
CA ILE A 32 8.83 19.54 3.87
C ILE A 32 9.29 20.70 4.70
N ARG A 33 10.15 20.47 5.70
CA ARG A 33 10.68 21.51 6.57
C ARG A 33 11.55 22.47 5.80
N GLN A 34 11.34 23.77 6.06
CA GLN A 34 12.19 24.84 5.52
C GLN A 34 13.56 24.89 6.23
N GLY A 35 14.58 25.32 5.50
CA GLY A 35 15.91 25.61 6.06
C GLY A 35 16.80 24.37 6.29
N MET A 36 16.42 23.20 5.79
CA MET A 36 17.30 22.03 5.75
C MET A 36 18.37 22.16 4.67
N SER A 37 19.43 21.37 4.77
CA SER A 37 20.40 21.21 3.68
C SER A 37 19.73 20.60 2.44
N GLU A 38 20.35 20.77 1.26
CA GLU A 38 19.82 20.17 0.02
C GLU A 38 19.67 18.65 0.12
N VAL A 39 20.66 17.98 0.71
CA VAL A 39 20.67 16.51 0.91
C VAL A 39 19.49 16.08 1.79
N GLN A 40 19.29 16.75 2.94
CA GLN A 40 18.17 16.47 3.83
C GLN A 40 16.83 16.75 3.15
N THR A 41 16.73 17.86 2.43
CA THR A 41 15.51 18.22 1.70
C THR A 41 15.14 17.16 0.66
N VAL A 42 16.12 16.67 -0.12
CA VAL A 42 15.88 15.63 -1.13
C VAL A 42 15.50 14.32 -0.47
N SER A 43 16.25 13.88 0.54
CA SER A 43 15.99 12.64 1.25
C SER A 43 14.60 12.62 1.89
N ALA A 44 14.25 13.67 2.64
CA ALA A 44 12.92 13.81 3.23
C ALA A 44 11.81 13.84 2.17
N THR A 45 12.03 14.54 1.05
CA THR A 45 11.05 14.61 -0.03
C THR A 45 10.80 13.24 -0.65
N VAL A 46 11.84 12.45 -0.91
CA VAL A 46 11.68 11.09 -1.46
C VAL A 46 10.97 10.17 -0.47
N HIS A 47 11.31 10.27 0.82
CA HIS A 47 10.66 9.54 1.90
C HIS A 47 9.14 9.80 1.94
N GLU A 48 8.73 11.08 1.92
CA GLU A 48 7.31 11.43 1.94
C GLU A 48 6.57 11.09 0.64
N ILE A 49 7.27 11.13 -0.51
CA ILE A 49 6.71 10.62 -1.77
C ILE A 49 6.45 9.10 -1.67
N ALA A 50 7.35 8.33 -1.04
CA ALA A 50 7.14 6.92 -0.83
C ALA A 50 5.90 6.66 0.05
N HIS A 51 5.73 7.38 1.17
CA HIS A 51 4.50 7.31 1.97
C HIS A 51 3.25 7.64 1.15
N SER A 52 3.26 8.71 0.39
CA SER A 52 2.12 9.11 -0.43
C SER A 52 1.77 8.10 -1.55
N LYS A 53 2.75 7.37 -2.04
CA LYS A 53 2.55 6.33 -3.07
C LYS A 53 2.07 5.00 -2.50
N LEU A 54 2.62 4.59 -1.35
CA LEU A 54 2.49 3.24 -0.81
C LEU A 54 1.58 3.14 0.42
N HIS A 55 1.51 4.21 1.23
CA HIS A 55 0.93 4.17 2.56
C HIS A 55 -0.20 5.19 2.76
N ASP A 56 -0.79 5.67 1.67
CA ASP A 56 -1.95 6.56 1.76
C ASP A 56 -3.21 5.75 2.11
N PRO A 57 -3.79 5.93 3.32
CA PRO A 57 -5.01 5.21 3.72
C PRO A 57 -6.15 5.34 2.72
N LYS A 58 -6.29 6.51 2.06
CA LYS A 58 -7.33 6.72 1.04
C LYS A 58 -7.21 5.82 -0.17
N LYS A 59 -6.02 5.34 -0.49
CA LYS A 59 -5.84 4.35 -1.55
C LYS A 59 -6.32 2.98 -1.13
N TYR A 60 -6.26 2.67 0.16
CA TYR A 60 -6.78 1.42 0.72
C TYR A 60 -8.29 1.46 0.91
N GLU A 61 -8.84 2.60 1.33
CA GLU A 61 -10.29 2.82 1.35
C GLU A 61 -10.91 2.73 -0.05
N ALA A 62 -10.16 3.16 -1.10
CA ALA A 62 -10.56 3.02 -2.49
C ALA A 62 -10.31 1.60 -3.07
N MET A 63 -9.63 0.75 -2.34
CA MET A 63 -9.38 -0.67 -2.67
C MET A 63 -10.29 -1.62 -1.91
N GLN A 64 -11.49 -1.17 -1.51
CA GLN A 64 -12.54 -2.05 -1.08
C GLN A 64 -12.81 -3.02 -2.24
N LEU A 65 -12.37 -4.27 -2.10
CA LEU A 65 -12.57 -5.29 -3.12
C LEU A 65 -13.86 -6.04 -2.85
N TRP A 66 -14.47 -6.47 -3.92
CA TRP A 66 -15.65 -7.30 -3.91
C TRP A 66 -15.28 -8.66 -4.47
N LYS A 67 -15.82 -9.72 -3.90
CA LYS A 67 -15.58 -11.08 -4.38
C LYS A 67 -16.89 -11.77 -4.74
N VAL A 68 -16.78 -12.68 -5.69
CA VAL A 68 -17.87 -13.60 -6.02
C VAL A 68 -17.61 -14.91 -5.28
N ILE A 69 -18.59 -15.33 -4.52
CA ILE A 69 -18.58 -16.57 -3.77
C ILE A 69 -19.70 -17.49 -4.25
N LEU A 70 -19.54 -18.76 -4.00
CA LEU A 70 -20.61 -19.72 -4.11
C LEU A 70 -21.22 -19.94 -2.73
N GLU A 71 -22.52 -19.71 -2.59
CA GLU A 71 -23.24 -19.84 -1.33
C GLU A 71 -24.41 -20.84 -1.47
N SER A 72 -24.53 -21.74 -0.49
CA SER A 72 -25.66 -22.64 -0.39
C SER A 72 -26.75 -22.09 0.53
N GLU A 73 -28.00 -22.51 0.33
CA GLU A 73 -29.09 -22.23 1.26
C GLU A 73 -28.81 -22.70 2.70
N GLY A 74 -27.95 -23.69 2.86
CA GLY A 74 -27.45 -24.16 4.16
C GLY A 74 -26.41 -23.26 4.81
N GLY A 75 -26.05 -22.11 4.18
CA GLY A 75 -25.08 -21.15 4.69
C GLY A 75 -23.60 -21.53 4.47
N THR A 76 -23.33 -22.60 3.71
CA THR A 76 -21.95 -22.96 3.34
C THR A 76 -21.48 -22.02 2.23
N LYS A 77 -20.26 -21.49 2.37
CA LYS A 77 -19.64 -20.59 1.41
C LYS A 77 -18.37 -21.19 0.83
N HIS A 78 -18.16 -20.98 -0.46
CA HIS A 78 -16.92 -21.31 -1.15
C HIS A 78 -16.42 -20.11 -1.91
N ASP A 79 -15.19 -19.67 -1.60
CA ASP A 79 -14.53 -18.51 -2.19
C ASP A 79 -13.63 -18.98 -3.35
N PHE A 80 -13.90 -18.48 -4.54
CA PHE A 80 -13.07 -18.73 -5.73
C PHE A 80 -11.83 -17.85 -5.83
N LYS A 81 -11.67 -16.90 -4.89
CA LYS A 81 -10.61 -15.88 -4.90
C LYS A 81 -10.60 -15.06 -6.19
N LEU A 82 -11.77 -14.68 -6.63
CA LEU A 82 -11.99 -13.76 -7.74
C LEU A 82 -12.40 -12.40 -7.17
N ASP A 83 -11.48 -11.43 -7.25
CA ASP A 83 -11.65 -10.10 -6.71
C ASP A 83 -12.00 -9.10 -7.80
N PHE A 84 -12.91 -8.18 -7.48
CA PHE A 84 -13.40 -7.12 -8.34
C PHE A 84 -13.21 -5.77 -7.66
N ALA A 85 -12.94 -4.74 -8.44
CA ALA A 85 -12.74 -3.39 -7.91
C ALA A 85 -14.06 -2.74 -7.43
N THR A 86 -15.20 -3.18 -7.94
CA THR A 86 -16.51 -2.64 -7.59
C THR A 86 -17.55 -3.75 -7.41
N GLU A 87 -18.56 -3.50 -6.56
CA GLU A 87 -19.73 -4.37 -6.40
C GLU A 87 -20.46 -4.60 -7.73
N ALA A 88 -20.54 -3.56 -8.56
CA ALA A 88 -21.20 -3.64 -9.86
C ALA A 88 -20.50 -4.62 -10.81
N GLU A 89 -19.16 -4.62 -10.84
CA GLU A 89 -18.38 -5.57 -11.66
C GLU A 89 -18.55 -7.00 -11.15
N ALA A 90 -18.50 -7.21 -9.84
CA ALA A 90 -18.74 -8.52 -9.22
C ALA A 90 -20.17 -9.00 -9.49
N GLY A 91 -21.16 -8.12 -9.37
CA GLY A 91 -22.57 -8.41 -9.64
C GLY A 91 -22.83 -8.75 -11.11
N GLN A 92 -22.22 -8.00 -12.03
CA GLN A 92 -22.32 -8.29 -13.46
C GLN A 92 -21.72 -9.66 -13.80
N PHE A 93 -20.54 -9.96 -13.25
CA PHE A 93 -19.90 -11.26 -13.44
C PHE A 93 -20.79 -12.41 -12.92
N ALA A 94 -21.35 -12.27 -11.71
CA ALA A 94 -22.23 -13.28 -11.13
C ALA A 94 -23.51 -13.47 -11.97
N ALA A 95 -24.08 -12.39 -12.49
CA ALA A 95 -25.26 -12.40 -13.37
C ALA A 95 -24.98 -13.04 -14.72
N ASP A 96 -23.83 -12.73 -15.35
CA ASP A 96 -23.44 -13.26 -16.66
C ASP A 96 -23.16 -14.78 -16.59
N MET A 97 -22.63 -15.24 -15.47
CA MET A 97 -22.39 -16.66 -15.24
C MET A 97 -23.69 -17.44 -14.98
N ASP A 98 -24.72 -16.81 -14.42
CA ASP A 98 -26.06 -17.39 -14.07
C ASP A 98 -25.98 -18.85 -13.58
N TRP A 99 -25.02 -19.10 -12.70
CA TRP A 99 -24.70 -20.46 -12.27
C TRP A 99 -25.53 -20.85 -11.06
N ARG A 100 -26.24 -21.99 -11.20
CA ARG A 100 -27.04 -22.61 -10.12
C ARG A 100 -26.82 -24.10 -10.12
N TYR A 101 -26.76 -24.68 -8.94
CA TYR A 101 -26.58 -26.10 -8.74
C TYR A 101 -27.36 -26.57 -7.51
N VAL A 102 -27.98 -27.74 -7.58
CA VAL A 102 -28.61 -28.40 -6.43
C VAL A 102 -27.74 -29.59 -6.06
N ASP A 103 -27.27 -29.64 -4.82
CA ASP A 103 -26.43 -30.73 -4.34
C ASP A 103 -27.22 -31.97 -3.94
N GLU A 104 -26.53 -33.04 -3.52
CA GLU A 104 -27.12 -34.31 -3.08
C GLU A 104 -28.01 -34.17 -1.82
N ASN A 105 -27.84 -33.12 -1.03
CA ASN A 105 -28.64 -32.79 0.15
C ASN A 105 -29.85 -31.89 -0.20
N GLN A 106 -30.10 -31.65 -1.48
CA GLN A 106 -31.16 -30.78 -2.00
C GLN A 106 -30.98 -29.30 -1.65
N PHE A 107 -29.76 -28.85 -1.32
CA PHE A 107 -29.45 -27.42 -1.16
C PHE A 107 -29.18 -26.77 -2.51
N GLU A 108 -29.84 -25.65 -2.75
CA GLU A 108 -29.53 -24.81 -3.89
C GLU A 108 -28.26 -24.01 -3.62
N TRP A 109 -27.34 -24.00 -4.57
CA TRP A 109 -26.13 -23.21 -4.57
C TRP A 109 -26.22 -22.12 -5.64
N ARG A 110 -25.82 -20.90 -5.30
CA ARG A 110 -25.84 -19.76 -6.18
C ARG A 110 -24.59 -18.92 -6.03
N LEU A 111 -24.28 -18.11 -7.04
CA LEU A 111 -23.27 -17.08 -6.93
C LEU A 111 -23.84 -15.91 -6.13
N ALA A 112 -23.04 -15.42 -5.20
CA ALA A 112 -23.32 -14.23 -4.41
C ALA A 112 -22.13 -13.29 -4.44
N VAL A 113 -22.39 -12.00 -4.30
CA VAL A 113 -21.37 -10.95 -4.18
C VAL A 113 -21.20 -10.62 -2.71
N GLU A 114 -19.95 -10.55 -2.29
CA GLU A 114 -19.58 -10.25 -0.91
C GLU A 114 -18.39 -9.28 -0.92
N GLU A 115 -18.38 -8.35 0.03
CA GLU A 115 -17.23 -7.49 0.27
C GLU A 115 -16.03 -8.31 0.75
N ASP A 116 -14.85 -8.12 0.14
CA ASP A 116 -13.64 -8.81 0.60
C ASP A 116 -12.97 -8.07 1.75
N LEU A 117 -13.46 -8.32 2.95
CA LEU A 117 -12.89 -7.80 4.20
C LEU A 117 -11.46 -8.32 4.49
N THR A 118 -10.99 -9.34 3.78
CA THR A 118 -9.63 -9.87 3.95
C THR A 118 -8.61 -9.09 3.14
N ALA A 119 -8.98 -8.54 2.00
CA ALA A 119 -8.14 -7.64 1.22
C ALA A 119 -7.79 -6.38 2.01
N GLU A 120 -8.76 -5.82 2.72
CA GLU A 120 -8.57 -4.66 3.59
C GLU A 120 -7.56 -4.92 4.71
N LYS A 121 -7.60 -6.10 5.33
CA LYS A 121 -6.66 -6.51 6.39
C LYS A 121 -5.24 -6.78 5.89
N GLN A 122 -5.07 -7.21 4.65
CA GLN A 122 -3.74 -7.44 4.06
C GLN A 122 -3.06 -6.14 3.62
N ALA A 123 -3.83 -5.09 3.36
CA ALA A 123 -3.31 -3.80 2.93
C ALA A 123 -2.78 -2.93 4.08
N VAL A 124 -3.25 -3.12 5.31
CA VAL A 124 -2.80 -2.34 6.48
C VAL A 124 -1.46 -2.89 6.97
N LYS A 125 -0.38 -2.33 6.43
CA LYS A 125 0.96 -2.52 7.00
C LYS A 125 1.03 -1.82 8.36
N ASN A 126 1.77 -2.38 9.31
CA ASN A 126 2.05 -1.65 10.53
C ASN A 126 2.99 -0.47 10.21
N ARG A 127 2.85 0.62 10.97
CA ARG A 127 3.62 1.85 10.78
C ARG A 127 5.13 1.62 10.69
N TYR A 128 5.65 0.64 11.42
CA TYR A 128 7.07 0.32 11.39
C TYR A 128 7.52 -0.24 10.03
N THR A 129 6.72 -1.08 9.39
CA THR A 129 6.98 -1.58 8.03
C THR A 129 6.89 -0.44 7.01
N GLU A 130 5.93 0.46 7.16
CA GLU A 130 5.78 1.64 6.30
C GLU A 130 7.00 2.55 6.36
N GLU A 131 7.51 2.84 7.55
CA GLU A 131 8.72 3.63 7.76
C GLU A 131 9.95 2.97 7.13
N VAL A 132 10.12 1.65 7.30
CA VAL A 132 11.26 0.92 6.70
C VAL A 132 11.20 0.94 5.18
N GLU A 133 10.02 0.78 4.59
CA GLU A 133 9.85 0.86 3.13
C GLU A 133 10.16 2.27 2.61
N ALA A 134 9.63 3.31 3.23
CA ALA A 134 9.87 4.70 2.84
C ALA A 134 11.35 5.10 2.99
N GLU A 135 11.99 4.72 4.09
CA GLU A 135 13.40 4.97 4.32
C GLU A 135 14.30 4.22 3.32
N SER A 136 14.00 2.94 3.06
CA SER A 136 14.74 2.15 2.08
C SER A 136 14.63 2.70 0.66
N ILE A 137 13.46 3.19 0.27
CA ILE A 137 13.24 3.84 -1.02
C ILE A 137 14.02 5.14 -1.09
N SER A 138 13.94 5.98 -0.06
CA SER A 138 14.69 7.23 0.01
C SER A 138 16.19 6.99 -0.12
N TYR A 139 16.73 6.03 0.62
CA TYR A 139 18.13 5.64 0.54
C TYR A 139 18.51 5.16 -0.87
N ALA A 140 17.76 4.22 -1.44
CA ALA A 140 18.05 3.65 -2.77
C ALA A 140 18.05 4.72 -3.86
N VAL A 141 17.06 5.61 -3.87
CA VAL A 141 16.95 6.69 -4.85
C VAL A 141 18.09 7.70 -4.67
N CYS A 142 18.38 8.12 -3.44
CA CYS A 142 19.48 9.04 -3.16
C CYS A 142 20.84 8.46 -3.60
N GLN A 143 21.10 7.17 -3.30
CA GLN A 143 22.32 6.50 -3.72
C GLN A 143 22.43 6.40 -5.24
N TYR A 144 21.35 6.10 -5.93
CA TYR A 144 21.34 6.03 -7.40
C TYR A 144 21.77 7.36 -8.04
N PHE A 145 21.35 8.49 -7.45
CA PHE A 145 21.75 9.82 -7.91
C PHE A 145 23.04 10.36 -7.29
N GLY A 146 23.79 9.53 -6.54
CA GLY A 146 25.06 9.91 -5.92
C GLY A 146 24.92 10.85 -4.73
N ILE A 147 23.71 10.94 -4.14
CA ILE A 147 23.44 11.76 -2.96
C ILE A 147 23.71 10.91 -1.73
N GLN A 148 24.74 11.28 -0.95
CA GLN A 148 25.09 10.55 0.26
C GLN A 148 24.21 11.03 1.42
N THR A 149 23.25 10.19 1.78
CA THR A 149 22.48 10.29 3.01
C THR A 149 23.22 9.51 4.11
N GLY A 150 23.24 10.01 5.35
CA GLY A 150 23.99 9.38 6.44
C GLY A 150 23.61 7.90 6.69
N GLU A 151 24.44 7.20 7.47
CA GLU A 151 24.32 5.74 7.72
C GLU A 151 23.10 5.31 8.57
N ASN A 152 22.19 6.21 8.91
CA ASN A 152 21.11 5.95 9.87
C ASN A 152 20.06 4.94 9.38
N SER A 153 19.96 4.72 8.07
CA SER A 153 18.93 3.84 7.46
C SER A 153 19.15 2.35 7.76
N PHE A 154 20.38 1.90 7.93
CA PHE A 154 20.68 0.47 8.07
C PHE A 154 20.27 -0.12 9.42
N GLY A 155 20.31 0.65 10.50
CA GLY A 155 19.87 0.20 11.82
C GLY A 155 18.38 -0.15 11.86
N TYR A 156 17.57 0.60 11.16
CA TYR A 156 16.14 0.36 11.02
C TYR A 156 15.83 -0.93 10.25
N ILE A 157 16.49 -1.13 9.13
CA ILE A 157 16.31 -2.33 8.28
C ILE A 157 16.71 -3.59 9.04
N ALA A 158 17.86 -3.55 9.76
CA ALA A 158 18.35 -4.69 10.51
C ALA A 158 17.39 -5.11 11.66
N SER A 159 16.83 -4.14 12.39
CA SER A 159 15.89 -4.44 13.46
C SER A 159 14.53 -4.89 12.94
N TRP A 160 14.09 -4.34 11.81
CA TRP A 160 12.83 -4.71 11.17
C TRP A 160 12.82 -6.14 10.63
N SER A 161 13.94 -6.61 10.12
CA SER A 161 14.05 -7.97 9.56
C SER A 161 14.04 -9.07 10.62
N GLN A 162 14.28 -8.73 11.89
CA GLN A 162 14.28 -9.70 12.97
C GLN A 162 12.87 -10.24 13.24
N GLY A 163 12.71 -11.56 13.13
CA GLY A 163 11.45 -12.26 13.43
C GLY A 163 10.39 -12.23 12.34
N LYS A 164 10.68 -11.67 11.16
CA LYS A 164 9.75 -11.71 10.02
C LYS A 164 9.94 -12.96 9.17
N GLU A 165 8.84 -13.44 8.60
CA GLU A 165 8.87 -14.54 7.66
C GLU A 165 9.50 -14.11 6.32
N LEU A 166 10.18 -15.04 5.65
CA LEU A 166 10.85 -14.80 4.36
C LEU A 166 9.88 -14.24 3.29
N LYS A 167 8.61 -14.63 3.34
CA LYS A 167 7.57 -14.15 2.42
C LYS A 167 7.29 -12.65 2.61
N GLU A 168 7.20 -12.18 3.85
CA GLU A 168 6.98 -10.76 4.17
C GLU A 168 8.17 -9.91 3.74
N LEU A 169 9.39 -10.38 4.01
CA LEU A 169 10.62 -9.70 3.59
C LEU A 169 10.71 -9.56 2.06
N ARG A 170 10.36 -10.61 1.33
CA ARG A 170 10.33 -10.57 -0.15
C ARG A 170 9.31 -9.58 -0.67
N ALA A 171 8.09 -9.55 -0.13
CA ALA A 171 7.04 -8.63 -0.55
C ALA A 171 7.46 -7.16 -0.37
N SER A 172 8.06 -6.81 0.77
CA SER A 172 8.59 -5.46 1.00
C SER A 172 9.77 -5.13 0.08
N LEU A 173 10.70 -6.06 -0.15
CA LEU A 173 11.81 -5.84 -1.08
C LEU A 173 11.34 -5.61 -2.52
N GLU A 174 10.35 -6.37 -2.99
CA GLU A 174 9.74 -6.16 -4.31
C GLU A 174 9.07 -4.78 -4.40
N THR A 175 8.35 -4.38 -3.36
CA THR A 175 7.72 -3.05 -3.27
C THR A 175 8.75 -1.93 -3.32
N ILE A 176 9.82 -2.03 -2.52
CA ILE A 176 10.93 -1.07 -2.49
C ILE A 176 11.58 -0.95 -3.88
N ASN A 177 11.94 -2.08 -4.48
CA ASN A 177 12.60 -2.10 -5.78
C ASN A 177 11.73 -1.49 -6.90
N LYS A 178 10.47 -1.90 -6.97
CA LYS A 178 9.51 -1.39 -7.95
C LYS A 178 9.29 0.12 -7.79
N THR A 179 9.11 0.60 -6.56
CA THR A 179 8.83 2.01 -6.29
C THR A 179 10.05 2.89 -6.52
N SER A 180 11.24 2.45 -6.10
CA SER A 180 12.50 3.17 -6.37
C SER A 180 12.74 3.37 -7.86
N GLY A 181 12.41 2.37 -8.69
CA GLY A 181 12.55 2.44 -10.15
C GLY A 181 11.55 3.41 -10.82
N THR A 182 10.54 3.92 -10.11
CA THR A 182 9.55 4.88 -10.62
C THR A 182 9.76 6.31 -10.15
N LEU A 183 10.75 6.55 -9.30
CA LEU A 183 11.11 7.87 -8.75
C LEU A 183 12.34 8.45 -9.44
#